data_e1d96e1994cf10ea6e0720b19682ffc7
#
_entry.id   e1d96e1994cf10ea6e0720b19682ffc7
#
_cell.length_a   1.000
_cell.length_b   1.000
_cell.length_c   1.000
_cell.angle_alpha   90.00
_cell.angle_beta   90.00
_cell.angle_gamma   90.00
#
_symmetry.space_group_name_H-M   'P 1'
#
loop_
_entity.id
_entity.type
_entity.pdbx_description
1 polymer ?
#
loop_
_entity_poly.entity_id
_entity_poly.type
_entity_poly.pdbx_seq_one_letter_code
_entity_poly.pdbx_strand_id
1 'polypeptide(L)'
;MSRLPHTLVVHVGGIGDFLLSCPALAGLAEEGPVTLLGHQGRLNLAVAGGIAEQAVSTAAVDFSSAFNEPSRRLAEWLARFDRAVVWIGDDGTLEEAFHRCGVREVRCFPGLPPQDWPRHASEYYLHCLGLGERAVLRLSLPPAEAKQDVVIHPGSGGAKKN
;
A
#
# COMPACT_ATOMS: atom_id res chain seq x y z
N MET A 1 19.44 21.63 0.28
CA MET A 1 18.53 20.80 -0.53
C MET A 1 17.44 20.26 0.39
N SER A 2 16.18 20.45 0.04
CA SER A 2 15.08 19.90 0.82
C SER A 2 15.08 18.36 0.68
N ARG A 3 15.00 17.65 1.78
CA ARG A 3 14.82 16.17 1.77
C ARG A 3 13.48 15.83 1.11
N LEU A 4 13.48 14.85 0.22
CA LEU A 4 12.25 14.31 -0.35
C LEU A 4 11.36 13.72 0.75
N PRO A 5 10.03 13.90 0.68
CA PRO A 5 9.13 13.41 1.71
C PRO A 5 9.11 11.87 1.74
N HIS A 6 9.27 11.28 2.91
CA HIS A 6 9.16 9.83 3.10
C HIS A 6 7.68 9.46 3.27
N THR A 7 7.17 8.64 2.37
CA THR A 7 5.76 8.23 2.35
C THR A 7 5.57 6.84 2.94
N LEU A 8 4.68 6.72 3.91
CA LEU A 8 4.14 5.45 4.36
C LEU A 8 2.87 5.12 3.57
N VAL A 9 2.78 3.91 3.05
CA VAL A 9 1.54 3.40 2.45
C VAL A 9 1.05 2.18 3.22
N VAL A 10 -0.18 2.25 3.73
CA VAL A 10 -0.83 1.14 4.43
C VAL A 10 -1.77 0.45 3.45
N HIS A 11 -1.50 -0.83 3.18
CA HIS A 11 -2.33 -1.67 2.29
C HIS A 11 -2.51 -3.07 2.89
N VAL A 12 -3.73 -3.38 3.32
CA VAL A 12 -4.07 -4.67 3.97
C VAL A 12 -4.91 -5.60 3.08
N GLY A 13 -5.23 -5.18 1.87
CA GLY A 13 -6.04 -5.92 0.91
C GLY A 13 -5.38 -7.18 0.35
N GLY A 14 -6.11 -7.88 -0.51
CA GLY A 14 -5.63 -9.04 -1.26
C GLY A 14 -4.47 -8.70 -2.22
N ILE A 15 -3.81 -9.73 -2.75
CA ILE A 15 -2.70 -9.53 -3.71
C ILE A 15 -3.18 -8.86 -5.00
N GLY A 16 -4.37 -9.18 -5.48
CA GLY A 16 -4.95 -8.56 -6.68
C GLY A 16 -5.17 -7.06 -6.48
N ASP A 17 -5.78 -6.68 -5.35
CA ASP A 17 -6.03 -5.28 -5.02
C ASP A 17 -4.72 -4.50 -4.83
N PHE A 18 -3.72 -5.15 -4.22
CA PHE A 18 -2.39 -4.57 -4.10
C PHE A 18 -1.73 -4.32 -5.46
N LEU A 19 -1.78 -5.29 -6.38
CA LEU A 19 -1.23 -5.12 -7.73
C LEU A 19 -1.94 -4.01 -8.50
N LEU A 20 -3.26 -3.85 -8.32
CA LEU A 20 -4.03 -2.75 -8.91
C LEU A 20 -3.64 -1.38 -8.34
N SER A 21 -3.13 -1.32 -7.11
CA SER A 21 -2.63 -0.08 -6.50
C SER A 21 -1.21 0.30 -6.95
N CYS A 22 -0.43 -0.63 -7.49
CA CYS A 22 0.96 -0.42 -7.84
C CYS A 22 1.25 0.76 -8.81
N PRO A 23 0.39 1.09 -9.81
CA PRO A 23 0.60 2.30 -10.61
C PRO A 23 0.60 3.58 -9.76
N ALA A 24 -0.26 3.65 -8.75
CA ALA A 24 -0.31 4.78 -7.82
C ALA A 24 0.92 4.81 -6.90
N LEU A 25 1.40 3.64 -6.44
CA LEU A 25 2.65 3.51 -5.68
C LEU A 25 3.85 4.01 -6.49
N ALA A 26 3.93 3.66 -7.77
CA ALA A 26 4.99 4.14 -8.65
C ALA A 26 4.99 5.67 -8.74
N GLY A 27 3.80 6.29 -8.79
CA GLY A 27 3.67 7.74 -8.73
C GLY A 27 4.19 8.36 -7.45
N LEU A 28 3.91 7.76 -6.30
CA LEU A 28 4.46 8.21 -5.02
C LEU A 28 5.98 8.05 -4.96
N ALA A 29 6.52 6.97 -5.53
CA ALA A 29 7.96 6.71 -5.56
C ALA A 29 8.75 7.73 -6.39
N GLU A 30 8.12 8.38 -7.37
CA GLU A 30 8.74 9.50 -8.11
C GLU A 30 8.92 10.74 -7.23
N GLU A 31 8.12 10.89 -6.18
CA GLU A 31 8.16 12.02 -5.27
C GLU A 31 9.10 11.83 -4.08
N GLY A 32 9.46 10.59 -3.77
CA GLY A 32 10.35 10.26 -2.65
C GLY A 32 10.26 8.80 -2.22
N PRO A 33 11.00 8.42 -1.16
CA PRO A 33 11.02 7.05 -0.66
C PRO A 33 9.64 6.60 -0.18
N VAL A 34 9.29 5.34 -0.49
CA VAL A 34 8.03 4.70 -0.10
C VAL A 34 8.31 3.49 0.79
N THR A 35 7.68 3.45 1.95
CA THR A 35 7.61 2.28 2.83
C THR A 35 6.18 1.73 2.82
N LEU A 36 6.06 0.41 2.73
CA LEU A 36 4.76 -0.28 2.72
C LEU A 36 4.50 -0.95 4.07
N LEU A 37 3.28 -0.82 4.59
CA LEU A 37 2.81 -1.49 5.79
C LEU A 37 1.59 -2.37 5.45
N GLY A 38 1.67 -3.66 5.77
CA GLY A 38 0.58 -4.60 5.52
C GLY A 38 1.03 -6.05 5.59
N HIS A 39 0.55 -6.88 4.68
CA HIS A 39 0.98 -8.27 4.57
C HIS A 39 2.31 -8.36 3.81
N GLN A 40 3.40 -8.42 4.53
CA GLN A 40 4.77 -8.30 4.01
C GLN A 40 5.05 -9.20 2.79
N GLY A 41 4.60 -10.45 2.80
CA GLY A 41 4.82 -11.38 1.69
C GLY A 41 4.23 -10.91 0.35
N ARG A 42 3.11 -10.16 0.38
CA ARG A 42 2.49 -9.56 -0.82
C ARG A 42 3.19 -8.28 -1.22
N LEU A 43 3.49 -7.43 -0.25
CA LEU A 43 4.08 -6.11 -0.45
C LEU A 43 5.53 -6.18 -0.96
N ASN A 44 6.24 -7.27 -0.67
CA ASN A 44 7.61 -7.52 -1.16
C ASN A 44 7.70 -7.55 -2.70
N LEU A 45 6.59 -7.79 -3.42
CA LEU A 45 6.57 -7.66 -4.87
C LEU A 45 6.93 -6.24 -5.34
N ALA A 46 6.42 -5.21 -4.64
CA ALA A 46 6.74 -3.82 -4.97
C ALA A 46 8.19 -3.46 -4.60
N VAL A 47 8.72 -4.04 -3.52
CA VAL A 47 10.14 -3.88 -3.14
C VAL A 47 11.04 -4.55 -4.19
N ALA A 48 10.74 -5.78 -4.57
CA ALA A 48 11.48 -6.49 -5.62
C ALA A 48 11.37 -5.78 -6.98
N GLY A 49 10.25 -5.13 -7.27
CA GLY A 49 10.01 -4.34 -8.47
C GLY A 49 10.58 -2.92 -8.43
N GLY A 50 11.24 -2.52 -7.34
CA GLY A 50 11.92 -1.22 -7.23
C GLY A 50 10.98 -0.01 -7.02
N ILE A 51 9.70 -0.22 -6.68
CA ILE A 51 8.72 0.86 -6.43
C ILE A 51 8.51 1.17 -4.94
N ALA A 52 9.12 0.41 -4.06
CA ALA A 52 9.16 0.70 -2.63
C ALA A 52 10.51 0.30 -2.05
N GLU A 53 10.95 0.98 -1.01
CA GLU A 53 12.23 0.66 -0.35
C GLU A 53 12.11 -0.55 0.57
N GLN A 54 10.99 -0.68 1.27
CA GLN A 54 10.75 -1.78 2.20
C GLN A 54 9.27 -2.08 2.40
N ALA A 55 8.99 -3.31 2.82
CA ALA A 55 7.69 -3.76 3.27
C ALA A 55 7.77 -4.23 4.73
N VAL A 56 6.84 -3.78 5.55
CA VAL A 56 6.79 -4.05 6.99
C VAL A 56 5.47 -4.73 7.33
N SER A 57 5.52 -5.75 8.18
CA SER A 57 4.32 -6.40 8.69
C SER A 57 3.60 -5.51 9.70
N THR A 58 2.26 -5.49 9.66
CA THR A 58 1.42 -4.79 10.65
C THR A 58 1.71 -5.25 12.08
N ALA A 59 1.98 -6.54 12.28
CA ALA A 59 2.33 -7.10 13.59
C ALA A 59 3.70 -6.61 14.07
N ALA A 60 4.64 -6.34 13.16
CA ALA A 60 5.99 -5.90 13.53
C ALA A 60 6.02 -4.52 14.19
N VAL A 61 5.01 -3.69 13.96
CA VAL A 61 4.91 -2.32 14.48
C VAL A 61 3.71 -2.10 15.40
N ASP A 62 2.99 -3.18 15.74
CA ASP A 62 1.77 -3.11 16.57
C ASP A 62 0.71 -2.15 15.98
N PHE A 63 0.48 -2.29 14.67
CA PHE A 63 -0.44 -1.41 13.94
C PHE A 63 -1.87 -1.43 14.51
N SER A 64 -2.30 -2.54 15.10
CA SER A 64 -3.64 -2.65 15.71
C SER A 64 -3.90 -1.61 16.81
N SER A 65 -2.86 -1.12 17.48
CA SER A 65 -2.99 -0.07 18.48
C SER A 65 -3.44 1.28 17.91
N ALA A 66 -3.28 1.52 16.61
CA ALA A 66 -3.74 2.74 15.95
C ALA A 66 -5.26 2.97 16.03
N PHE A 67 -6.05 1.90 16.19
CA PHE A 67 -7.50 1.98 16.29
C PHE A 67 -8.02 2.38 17.68
N ASN A 68 -7.14 2.51 18.66
CA ASN A 68 -7.46 2.96 20.03
C ASN A 68 -6.45 4.03 20.45
N GLU A 69 -5.40 3.59 21.12
CA GLU A 69 -4.30 4.43 21.55
C GLU A 69 -2.99 3.86 20.99
N PRO A 70 -2.31 4.61 20.10
CA PRO A 70 -1.08 4.15 19.49
C PRO A 70 -0.04 3.77 20.57
N SER A 71 0.46 2.54 20.49
CA SER A 71 1.54 2.10 21.37
C SER A 71 2.81 2.94 21.11
N ARG A 72 3.66 3.03 22.12
CA ARG A 72 4.95 3.71 21.98
C ARG A 72 5.75 3.21 20.76
N ARG A 73 5.73 1.89 20.54
CA ARG A 73 6.40 1.27 19.39
C ARG A 73 5.87 1.80 18.06
N LEU A 74 4.55 1.87 17.90
CA LEU A 74 3.92 2.40 16.70
C LEU A 74 4.21 3.89 16.54
N ALA A 75 4.08 4.68 17.63
CA ALA A 75 4.33 6.11 17.59
C ALA A 75 5.77 6.46 17.17
N GLU A 76 6.77 5.80 17.77
CA GLU A 76 8.18 5.99 17.41
C GLU A 76 8.47 5.57 15.96
N TRP A 77 7.74 4.57 15.45
CA TRP A 77 7.89 4.13 14.08
C TRP A 77 7.23 5.09 13.08
N LEU A 78 5.99 5.56 13.36
CA LEU A 78 5.25 6.51 12.52
C LEU A 78 5.93 7.88 12.44
N ALA A 79 6.56 8.35 13.50
CA ALA A 79 7.27 9.64 13.53
C ALA A 79 8.38 9.79 12.48
N ARG A 80 8.76 8.71 11.80
CA ARG A 80 9.77 8.70 10.74
C ARG A 80 9.24 9.11 9.37
N PHE A 81 7.92 9.18 9.22
CA PHE A 81 7.26 9.47 7.95
C PHE A 81 6.73 10.89 7.91
N ASP A 82 6.88 11.53 6.76
CA ASP A 82 6.37 12.88 6.51
C ASP A 82 4.89 12.84 6.15
N ARG A 83 4.48 11.80 5.41
CA ARG A 83 3.09 11.59 4.98
C ARG A 83 2.70 10.12 5.00
N ALA A 84 1.40 9.87 5.08
CA ALA A 84 0.82 8.54 5.01
C ALA A 84 -0.37 8.50 4.05
N VAL A 85 -0.43 7.43 3.26
CA VAL A 85 -1.59 7.05 2.46
C VAL A 85 -2.11 5.73 3.01
N VAL A 86 -3.35 5.72 3.47
CA VAL A 86 -3.96 4.58 4.16
C VAL A 86 -5.15 4.09 3.34
N TRP A 87 -5.02 2.93 2.69
CA TRP A 87 -6.12 2.29 2.00
C TRP A 87 -6.88 1.33 2.93
N ILE A 88 -7.44 1.95 3.97
CA ILE A 88 -8.39 1.36 4.91
C ILE A 88 -9.47 2.41 5.10
N GLY A 89 -10.75 2.00 4.94
CA GLY A 89 -11.84 2.90 5.26
C GLY A 89 -11.73 3.36 6.71
N ASP A 90 -11.80 4.65 6.95
CA ASP A 90 -11.59 5.28 8.24
C ASP A 90 -12.73 6.25 8.57
N ASP A 91 -13.08 6.34 9.83
CA ASP A 91 -14.02 7.30 10.40
C ASP A 91 -13.32 8.53 11.02
N GLY A 92 -12.04 8.70 10.76
CA GLY A 92 -11.15 9.70 11.34
C GLY A 92 -10.23 9.17 12.43
N THR A 93 -10.45 7.96 12.93
CA THR A 93 -9.66 7.36 14.02
C THR A 93 -8.19 7.14 13.64
N LEU A 94 -7.95 6.57 12.46
CA LEU A 94 -6.58 6.33 11.97
C LEU A 94 -5.88 7.63 11.61
N GLU A 95 -6.57 8.53 10.93
CA GLU A 95 -6.04 9.84 10.57
C GLU A 95 -5.56 10.60 11.81
N GLU A 96 -6.42 10.69 12.84
CA GLU A 96 -6.09 11.33 14.10
C GLU A 96 -4.92 10.64 14.83
N ALA A 97 -4.92 9.30 14.87
CA ALA A 97 -3.86 8.52 15.50
C ALA A 97 -2.50 8.79 14.83
N PHE A 98 -2.46 8.83 13.50
CA PHE A 98 -1.23 9.12 12.74
C PHE A 98 -0.74 10.55 12.97
N HIS A 99 -1.65 11.54 12.99
CA HIS A 99 -1.30 12.93 13.32
C HIS A 99 -0.72 13.05 14.73
N ARG A 100 -1.33 12.40 15.73
CA ARG A 100 -0.80 12.36 17.11
C ARG A 100 0.62 11.74 17.18
N CYS A 101 0.94 10.81 16.26
CA CYS A 101 2.26 10.21 16.14
C CYS A 101 3.26 11.04 15.31
N GLY A 102 2.87 12.23 14.85
CA GLY A 102 3.77 13.17 14.16
C GLY A 102 3.77 13.10 12.63
N VAL A 103 2.93 12.28 12.01
CA VAL A 103 2.76 12.28 10.55
C VAL A 103 2.00 13.55 10.14
N ARG A 104 2.59 14.38 9.29
CA ARG A 104 2.06 15.71 8.95
C ARG A 104 0.90 15.67 7.96
N GLU A 105 0.99 14.80 6.98
CA GLU A 105 -0.04 14.62 5.95
C GLU A 105 -0.55 13.18 6.00
N VAL A 106 -1.85 13.00 6.26
CA VAL A 106 -2.49 11.70 6.30
C VAL A 106 -3.68 11.72 5.37
N ARG A 107 -3.80 10.71 4.52
CA ARG A 107 -4.92 10.55 3.58
C ARG A 107 -5.45 9.14 3.68
N CYS A 108 -6.67 8.98 4.17
CA CYS A 108 -7.35 7.70 4.29
C CYS A 108 -8.38 7.53 3.17
N PHE A 109 -8.39 6.36 2.55
CA PHE A 109 -9.32 6.02 1.47
C PHE A 109 -9.85 4.60 1.68
N PRO A 110 -11.06 4.29 1.22
CA PRO A 110 -11.51 2.90 1.13
C PRO A 110 -10.49 2.03 0.39
N GLY A 111 -10.23 0.83 0.89
CA GLY A 111 -9.25 -0.09 0.31
C GLY A 111 -9.64 -0.66 -1.05
N LEU A 112 -10.91 -0.52 -1.43
CA LEU A 112 -11.49 -0.94 -2.71
C LEU A 112 -12.27 0.21 -3.34
N PRO A 113 -12.35 0.28 -4.68
CA PRO A 113 -13.21 1.24 -5.34
C PRO A 113 -14.68 1.03 -4.95
N PRO A 114 -15.49 2.09 -4.94
CA PRO A 114 -16.93 1.99 -4.79
C PRO A 114 -17.55 1.03 -5.81
N GLN A 115 -18.70 0.45 -5.46
CA GLN A 115 -19.37 -0.54 -6.31
C GLN A 115 -19.82 0.03 -7.67
N ASP A 116 -20.09 1.33 -7.71
CA ASP A 116 -20.48 2.11 -8.89
C ASP A 116 -19.30 2.81 -9.58
N TRP A 117 -18.05 2.45 -9.23
CA TRP A 117 -16.87 3.02 -9.86
C TRP A 117 -16.85 2.74 -11.38
N PRO A 118 -16.88 3.78 -12.24
CA PRO A 118 -17.18 3.59 -13.68
C PRO A 118 -15.97 3.20 -14.52
N ARG A 119 -14.77 3.08 -13.92
CA ARG A 119 -13.52 2.84 -14.64
C ARG A 119 -12.80 1.60 -14.12
N HIS A 120 -11.63 1.30 -14.66
CA HIS A 120 -10.80 0.20 -14.19
C HIS A 120 -10.37 0.44 -12.73
N ALA A 121 -10.31 -0.63 -11.93
CA ALA A 121 -10.02 -0.51 -10.50
C ALA A 121 -8.67 0.14 -10.19
N SER A 122 -7.66 -0.01 -11.05
CA SER A 122 -6.37 0.66 -10.85
C SER A 122 -6.46 2.19 -10.96
N GLU A 123 -7.42 2.72 -11.73
CA GLU A 123 -7.62 4.16 -11.85
C GLU A 123 -8.22 4.78 -10.58
N TYR A 124 -8.90 3.98 -9.77
CA TYR A 124 -9.36 4.42 -8.45
C TYR A 124 -8.21 4.86 -7.55
N TYR A 125 -7.15 4.04 -7.46
CA TYR A 125 -5.99 4.36 -6.64
C TYR A 125 -5.24 5.61 -7.14
N LEU A 126 -5.12 5.77 -8.44
CA LEU A 126 -4.57 6.99 -9.05
C LEU A 126 -5.43 8.22 -8.74
N HIS A 127 -6.75 8.08 -8.87
CA HIS A 127 -7.71 9.14 -8.57
C HIS A 127 -7.63 9.58 -7.10
N CYS A 128 -7.55 8.63 -6.15
CA CYS A 128 -7.39 8.92 -4.73
C CYS A 128 -6.19 9.85 -4.46
N LEU A 129 -5.12 9.69 -5.22
CA LEU A 129 -3.89 10.47 -5.04
C LEU A 129 -3.83 11.74 -5.91
N GLY A 130 -4.84 11.98 -6.77
CA GLY A 130 -4.82 13.07 -7.72
C GLY A 130 -3.77 12.90 -8.83
N LEU A 131 -3.35 11.66 -9.06
CA LEU A 131 -2.44 11.31 -10.14
C LEU A 131 -3.24 11.12 -11.44
N GLY A 132 -2.70 11.62 -12.55
CA GLY A 132 -3.29 11.42 -13.86
C GLY A 132 -3.19 9.97 -14.35
N GLU A 133 -3.71 9.73 -15.56
CA GLU A 133 -3.55 8.43 -16.21
C GLU A 133 -2.07 8.05 -16.31
N ARG A 134 -1.77 6.81 -15.96
CA ARG A 134 -0.43 6.25 -16.06
C ARG A 134 -0.44 5.00 -16.91
N ALA A 135 0.68 4.77 -17.61
CA ALA A 135 0.89 3.54 -18.36
C ALA A 135 0.79 2.31 -17.47
N VAL A 136 0.47 1.17 -18.05
CA VAL A 136 0.45 -0.11 -17.35
C VAL A 136 1.79 -0.32 -16.65
N LEU A 137 1.73 -0.54 -15.34
CA LEU A 137 2.92 -0.81 -14.54
C LEU A 137 3.54 -2.14 -14.97
N ARG A 138 4.84 -2.12 -15.22
CA ARG A 138 5.65 -3.32 -15.40
C ARG A 138 6.60 -3.44 -14.21
N LEU A 139 6.42 -4.48 -13.40
CA LEU A 139 7.35 -4.79 -12.33
C LEU A 139 8.60 -5.45 -12.93
N SER A 140 9.75 -4.82 -12.76
CA SER A 140 11.04 -5.41 -13.14
C SER A 140 11.50 -6.38 -12.05
N LEU A 141 10.98 -7.60 -12.10
CA LEU A 141 11.37 -8.64 -11.14
C LEU A 141 12.71 -9.30 -11.57
N PRO A 142 13.52 -9.76 -10.61
CA PRO A 142 14.69 -10.55 -10.93
C PRO A 142 14.31 -11.79 -11.76
N PRO A 143 15.15 -12.21 -12.72
CA PRO A 143 14.87 -13.41 -13.49
C PRO A 143 14.78 -14.62 -12.55
N ALA A 144 13.70 -15.38 -12.66
CA ALA A 144 13.57 -16.67 -11.99
C ALA A 144 14.30 -17.75 -12.78
N GLU A 145 14.91 -18.72 -12.08
CA GLU A 145 15.40 -19.93 -12.76
C GLU A 145 14.23 -20.61 -13.48
N ALA A 146 14.43 -20.92 -14.76
CA ALA A 146 13.43 -21.65 -15.52
C ALA A 146 13.26 -23.06 -14.91
N LYS A 147 12.09 -23.31 -14.32
CA LYS A 147 11.71 -24.64 -13.84
C LYS A 147 10.76 -25.25 -14.84
N GLN A 148 10.88 -26.57 -15.05
CA GLN A 148 9.96 -27.34 -15.87
C GLN A 148 8.74 -27.82 -15.02
N ASP A 149 8.20 -26.92 -14.22
CA ASP A 149 7.08 -27.22 -13.34
C ASP A 149 5.75 -26.88 -14.03
N VAL A 150 4.77 -27.75 -13.89
CA VAL A 150 3.38 -27.45 -14.27
C VAL A 150 2.66 -26.90 -13.06
N VAL A 151 2.19 -25.66 -13.15
CA VAL A 151 1.42 -25.02 -12.09
C VAL A 151 -0.07 -25.14 -12.40
N ILE A 152 -0.83 -25.77 -11.52
CA ILE A 152 -2.27 -25.89 -11.63
C ILE A 152 -2.91 -25.02 -10.54
N HIS A 153 -3.75 -24.06 -10.94
CA HIS A 153 -4.54 -23.26 -10.03
C HIS A 153 -5.99 -23.76 -10.03
N PRO A 154 -6.44 -24.50 -8.99
CA PRO A 154 -7.71 -25.19 -9.01
C PRO A 154 -8.95 -24.31 -8.78
N GLY A 155 -8.80 -23.00 -8.67
CA GLY A 155 -9.89 -22.06 -8.47
C GLY A 155 -9.50 -20.84 -7.64
N SER A 156 -10.40 -19.88 -7.53
CA SER A 156 -10.21 -18.66 -6.74
C SER A 156 -10.91 -18.77 -5.38
N GLY A 157 -10.46 -18.01 -4.37
CA GLY A 157 -10.97 -18.06 -3.00
C GLY A 157 -12.43 -17.62 -2.78
N GLY A 158 -13.23 -17.41 -3.82
CA GLY A 158 -14.63 -17.00 -3.72
C GLY A 158 -15.55 -17.91 -4.54
N ALA A 159 -16.57 -18.49 -3.92
CA ALA A 159 -17.55 -19.39 -4.57
C ALA A 159 -18.25 -18.78 -5.82
N LYS A 160 -18.28 -17.46 -5.94
CA LYS A 160 -18.85 -16.75 -7.10
C LYS A 160 -17.87 -16.56 -8.27
N LYS A 161 -16.62 -16.99 -8.11
CA LYS A 161 -15.56 -16.85 -9.11
C LYS A 161 -15.14 -18.17 -9.76
N ASN A 162 -15.80 -19.26 -9.40
CA ASN A 162 -15.63 -20.61 -9.98
C ASN A 162 -16.80 -20.94 -10.88
#